data_f6aaeb06439034053de9ed7a759e45eb
#
_entry.id   f6aaeb06439034053de9ed7a759e45eb
#
_cell.length_a   1.000
_cell.length_b   1.000
_cell.length_c   1.000
_cell.angle_alpha   90.00
_cell.angle_beta   90.00
_cell.angle_gamma   90.00
#
_symmetry.space_group_name_H-M   'P 1'
#
loop_
_entity.id
_entity.type
_entity.pdbx_description
1 polymer ?
#
loop_
_entity_poly.entity_id
_entity_poly.type
_entity_poly.pdbx_seq_one_letter_code
_entity_poly.pdbx_strand_id
1 'polypeptide(L)'
;MKTKELDELNRDELFKVLKGKCKSRAQREVYGGPIALILVIGFIIYLTQRPDYTGNLMDVIVYSFFVLVNCCLIGWIIQYNYKFKKRIDDIETPDQLLDCYEKKRRNDRIVSYVGTSAFLPVWIYPLVKSDLRALSISYVIILFVMLLILAVLLRSAGMNLSNRRDVIHEKLQELVEQE
;
A
#
# COMPACT_ATOMS: atom_id res chain seq x y z
N MET A 1 -3.26 -21.44 -3.75
CA MET A 1 -4.58 -22.09 -3.91
C MET A 1 -5.25 -21.40 -5.08
N LYS A 2 -5.58 -22.14 -6.12
CA LYS A 2 -6.23 -21.63 -7.33
C LYS A 2 -7.75 -21.44 -7.05
N THR A 3 -8.42 -20.59 -7.78
CA THR A 3 -9.86 -20.31 -7.60
C THR A 3 -10.71 -21.60 -7.64
N LYS A 4 -10.37 -22.55 -8.51
CA LYS A 4 -11.02 -23.86 -8.61
C LYS A 4 -10.99 -24.69 -7.33
N GLU A 5 -9.93 -24.57 -6.52
CA GLU A 5 -9.81 -25.29 -5.24
C GLU A 5 -10.72 -24.71 -4.15
N LEU A 6 -11.18 -23.45 -4.32
CA LEU A 6 -12.10 -22.80 -3.39
C LEU A 6 -13.55 -23.18 -3.68
N ASP A 7 -13.87 -23.51 -4.94
CA ASP A 7 -15.24 -23.89 -5.38
C ASP A 7 -15.63 -25.30 -4.92
N GLU A 8 -14.64 -26.13 -4.54
CA GLU A 8 -14.85 -27.52 -4.09
C GLU A 8 -14.99 -27.64 -2.56
N LEU A 9 -14.80 -26.53 -1.81
CA LEU A 9 -14.84 -26.54 -0.35
C LEU A 9 -16.27 -26.44 0.18
N ASN A 10 -16.53 -27.16 1.30
CA ASN A 10 -17.75 -26.96 2.06
C ASN A 10 -17.77 -25.53 2.66
N ARG A 11 -18.99 -25.01 2.93
CA ARG A 11 -19.23 -23.65 3.43
C ARG A 11 -18.34 -23.28 4.63
N ASP A 12 -18.27 -24.14 5.64
CA ASP A 12 -17.47 -23.90 6.85
C ASP A 12 -15.97 -23.91 6.58
N GLU A 13 -15.52 -24.75 5.68
CA GLU A 13 -14.14 -24.82 5.26
C GLU A 13 -13.75 -23.58 4.44
N LEU A 14 -14.65 -23.17 3.52
CA LEU A 14 -14.46 -21.96 2.73
C LEU A 14 -14.34 -20.72 3.63
N PHE A 15 -15.23 -20.60 4.62
CA PHE A 15 -15.18 -19.51 5.60
C PHE A 15 -13.85 -19.49 6.37
N LYS A 16 -13.39 -20.64 6.89
CA LYS A 16 -12.10 -20.75 7.60
C LYS A 16 -10.92 -20.36 6.71
N VAL A 17 -10.93 -20.80 5.45
CA VAL A 17 -9.88 -20.47 4.48
C VAL A 17 -9.88 -18.99 4.14
N LEU A 18 -11.04 -18.37 3.92
CA LEU A 18 -11.16 -16.95 3.64
C LEU A 18 -10.72 -16.10 4.83
N LYS A 19 -11.13 -16.46 6.04
CA LYS A 19 -10.68 -15.85 7.30
C LYS A 19 -9.17 -15.93 7.44
N GLY A 20 -8.56 -17.08 7.17
CA GLY A 20 -7.11 -17.29 7.16
C GLY A 20 -6.40 -16.43 6.12
N LYS A 21 -6.94 -16.31 4.90
CA LYS A 21 -6.37 -15.45 3.83
C LYS A 21 -6.41 -13.96 4.22
N CYS A 22 -7.52 -13.49 4.79
CA CYS A 22 -7.63 -12.11 5.30
C CYS A 22 -6.59 -11.82 6.36
N LYS A 23 -6.40 -12.72 7.32
CA LYS A 23 -5.40 -12.61 8.39
C LYS A 23 -3.97 -12.61 7.85
N SER A 24 -3.65 -13.51 6.92
CA SER A 24 -2.34 -13.60 6.27
C SER A 24 -2.02 -12.35 5.44
N ARG A 25 -3.03 -11.78 4.76
CA ARG A 25 -2.88 -10.52 4.01
C ARG A 25 -2.56 -9.36 4.95
N ALA A 26 -3.32 -9.19 6.03
CA ALA A 26 -3.07 -8.17 7.03
C ALA A 26 -1.67 -8.30 7.65
N GLN A 27 -1.24 -9.52 7.95
CA GLN A 27 0.08 -9.79 8.50
C GLN A 27 1.20 -9.38 7.54
N ARG A 28 1.07 -9.69 6.25
CA ARG A 28 2.05 -9.26 5.22
C ARG A 28 2.15 -7.74 5.11
N GLU A 29 1.04 -7.03 5.24
CA GLU A 29 1.01 -5.56 5.19
C GLU A 29 1.67 -4.94 6.43
N VAL A 30 1.51 -5.55 7.61
CA VAL A 30 2.24 -5.14 8.83
C VAL A 30 3.75 -5.28 8.65
N TYR A 31 4.23 -6.37 8.09
CA TYR A 31 5.67 -6.57 7.85
C TYR A 31 6.21 -5.76 6.66
N GLY A 32 5.38 -5.44 5.68
CA GLY A 32 5.74 -4.61 4.54
C GLY A 32 6.00 -3.15 4.91
N GLY A 33 5.35 -2.65 5.95
CA GLY A 33 5.50 -1.26 6.41
C GLY A 33 6.93 -0.86 6.76
N PRO A 34 7.65 -1.59 7.63
CA PRO A 34 9.05 -1.31 7.95
C PRO A 34 9.98 -1.34 6.72
N ILE A 35 9.75 -2.26 5.79
CA ILE A 35 10.53 -2.33 4.54
C ILE A 35 10.29 -1.08 3.71
N ALA A 36 9.05 -0.64 3.57
CA ALA A 36 8.72 0.60 2.86
C ALA A 36 9.38 1.82 3.52
N LEU A 37 9.43 1.87 4.87
CA LEU A 37 10.09 2.95 5.59
C LEU A 37 11.60 3.00 5.30
N ILE A 38 12.27 1.85 5.31
CA ILE A 38 13.71 1.74 4.97
C ILE A 38 13.95 2.25 3.54
N LEU A 39 13.09 1.89 2.59
CA LEU A 39 13.20 2.36 1.21
C LEU A 39 13.02 3.88 1.10
N VAL A 40 12.06 4.46 1.85
CA VAL A 40 11.84 5.91 1.89
C VAL A 40 13.06 6.62 2.46
N ILE A 41 13.63 6.14 3.57
CA ILE A 41 14.84 6.72 4.19
C ILE A 41 16.03 6.62 3.24
N GLY A 42 16.27 5.45 2.65
CA GLY A 42 17.35 5.24 1.70
C GLY A 42 17.24 6.15 0.48
N PHE A 43 16.01 6.36 -0.02
CA PHE A 43 15.76 7.28 -1.12
C PHE A 43 16.09 8.74 -0.76
N ILE A 44 15.76 9.18 0.46
CA ILE A 44 16.08 10.53 0.93
C ILE A 44 17.59 10.72 1.06
N ILE A 45 18.29 9.76 1.66
CA ILE A 45 19.74 9.80 1.76
C ILE A 45 20.35 9.93 0.35
N TYR A 46 19.84 9.16 -0.61
CA TYR A 46 20.26 9.26 -2.00
C TYR A 46 20.01 10.66 -2.58
N LEU A 47 18.83 11.25 -2.37
CA LEU A 47 18.50 12.59 -2.86
C LEU A 47 19.40 13.68 -2.26
N THR A 48 19.74 13.59 -0.97
CA THR A 48 20.60 14.56 -0.29
C THR A 48 22.09 14.47 -0.69
N GLN A 49 22.50 13.34 -1.26
CA GLN A 49 23.87 13.15 -1.76
C GLN A 49 24.04 13.59 -3.22
N ARG A 50 22.97 14.03 -3.87
CA ARG A 50 23.07 14.46 -5.27
C ARG A 50 23.77 15.82 -5.38
N PRO A 51 24.57 16.03 -6.47
CA PRO A 51 25.28 17.30 -6.69
C PRO A 51 24.37 18.50 -6.95
N ASP A 52 23.13 18.27 -7.40
CA ASP A 52 22.10 19.28 -7.61
C ASP A 52 21.27 19.60 -6.35
N TYR A 53 21.52 18.88 -5.24
CA TYR A 53 20.93 19.20 -3.94
C TYR A 53 21.67 20.41 -3.35
N THR A 54 20.99 21.54 -3.29
CA THR A 54 21.59 22.79 -2.79
C THR A 54 21.37 22.98 -1.29
N GLY A 55 20.55 22.15 -0.66
CA GLY A 55 20.18 22.31 0.75
C GLY A 55 19.42 23.59 1.05
N ASN A 56 18.85 24.22 0.03
CA ASN A 56 18.06 25.43 0.25
C ASN A 56 16.77 25.12 1.03
N LEU A 57 16.15 26.17 1.58
CA LEU A 57 14.96 26.03 2.42
C LEU A 57 13.83 25.23 1.73
N MET A 58 13.64 25.41 0.42
CA MET A 58 12.60 24.70 -0.34
C MET A 58 12.92 23.21 -0.49
N ASP A 59 14.17 22.84 -0.74
CA ASP A 59 14.61 21.43 -0.77
C ASP A 59 14.28 20.76 0.58
N VAL A 60 14.64 21.40 1.68
CA VAL A 60 14.41 20.89 3.03
C VAL A 60 12.90 20.75 3.31
N ILE A 61 12.08 21.73 2.96
CA ILE A 61 10.63 21.71 3.19
C ILE A 61 10.00 20.55 2.40
N VAL A 62 10.26 20.45 1.10
CA VAL A 62 9.64 19.45 0.23
C VAL A 62 10.00 18.03 0.68
N TYR A 63 11.27 17.78 0.95
CA TYR A 63 11.70 16.44 1.36
C TYR A 63 11.29 16.08 2.78
N SER A 64 11.30 17.04 3.72
CA SER A 64 10.79 16.83 5.08
C SER A 64 9.29 16.54 5.08
N PHE A 65 8.50 17.27 4.29
CA PHE A 65 7.07 17.01 4.12
C PHE A 65 6.82 15.59 3.58
N PHE A 66 7.57 15.17 2.55
CA PHE A 66 7.47 13.83 2.00
C PHE A 66 7.75 12.74 3.03
N VAL A 67 8.83 12.89 3.82
CA VAL A 67 9.15 11.97 4.92
C VAL A 67 8.03 11.88 5.92
N LEU A 68 7.58 13.03 6.40
CA LEU A 68 6.55 13.12 7.44
C LEU A 68 5.28 12.40 7.00
N VAL A 69 4.79 12.71 5.79
CA VAL A 69 3.56 12.09 5.27
C VAL A 69 3.72 10.58 5.12
N ASN A 70 4.86 10.11 4.58
CA ASN A 70 5.09 8.67 4.42
C ASN A 70 5.22 7.95 5.77
N CYS A 71 5.91 8.53 6.75
CA CYS A 71 5.99 7.97 8.10
C CYS A 71 4.60 7.85 8.75
N CYS A 72 3.77 8.89 8.63
CA CYS A 72 2.40 8.88 9.13
C CYS A 72 1.54 7.80 8.43
N LEU A 73 1.63 7.69 7.10
CA LEU A 73 0.89 6.69 6.33
C LEU A 73 1.32 5.26 6.69
N ILE A 74 2.62 5.01 6.78
CA ILE A 74 3.15 3.70 7.15
C ILE A 74 2.71 3.33 8.57
N GLY A 75 2.81 4.26 9.51
CA GLY A 75 2.32 4.07 10.88
C GLY A 75 0.82 3.74 10.92
N TRP A 76 0.02 4.46 10.12
CA TRP A 76 -1.41 4.20 9.98
C TRP A 76 -1.68 2.80 9.42
N ILE A 77 -0.99 2.41 8.33
CA ILE A 77 -1.14 1.08 7.71
C ILE A 77 -0.85 -0.02 8.73
N ILE A 78 0.27 0.08 9.45
CA ILE A 78 0.67 -0.90 10.46
C ILE A 78 -0.39 -1.01 11.56
N GLN A 79 -0.80 0.13 12.15
CA GLN A 79 -1.78 0.17 13.24
C GLN A 79 -3.14 -0.38 12.80
N TYR A 80 -3.59 0.02 11.60
CA TYR A 80 -4.88 -0.42 11.06
C TYR A 80 -4.90 -1.92 10.81
N ASN A 81 -3.86 -2.46 10.16
CA ASN A 81 -3.76 -3.89 9.86
C ASN A 81 -3.59 -4.74 11.13
N TYR A 82 -2.90 -4.22 12.14
CA TYR A 82 -2.81 -4.88 13.43
C TYR A 82 -4.20 -4.99 14.10
N LYS A 83 -4.97 -3.89 14.12
CA LYS A 83 -6.35 -3.88 14.65
C LYS A 83 -7.27 -4.79 13.83
N PHE A 84 -7.14 -4.76 12.50
CA PHE A 84 -7.91 -5.61 11.60
C PHE A 84 -7.62 -7.09 11.86
N LYS A 85 -6.34 -7.48 11.99
CA LYS A 85 -5.94 -8.86 12.31
C LYS A 85 -6.59 -9.33 13.63
N LYS A 86 -6.58 -8.48 14.66
CA LYS A 86 -7.19 -8.82 15.95
C LYS A 86 -8.72 -9.00 15.83
N ARG A 87 -9.39 -8.11 15.10
CA ARG A 87 -10.85 -8.22 14.89
C ARG A 87 -11.26 -9.48 14.13
N ILE A 88 -10.46 -9.94 13.17
CA ILE A 88 -10.74 -11.16 12.43
C ILE A 88 -10.83 -12.38 13.36
N ASP A 89 -10.05 -12.43 14.44
CA ASP A 89 -10.07 -13.56 15.35
C ASP A 89 -11.44 -13.69 16.06
N ASP A 90 -12.11 -12.57 16.33
CA ASP A 90 -13.40 -12.49 17.04
C ASP A 90 -14.63 -12.67 16.08
N ILE A 91 -14.41 -12.78 14.77
CA ILE A 91 -15.47 -12.92 13.78
C ILE A 91 -15.95 -14.37 13.70
N GLU A 92 -17.24 -14.58 13.83
CA GLU A 92 -17.87 -15.91 13.80
C GLU A 92 -18.74 -16.15 12.55
N THR A 93 -19.24 -15.08 11.91
CA THR A 93 -20.16 -15.20 10.76
C THR A 93 -19.56 -14.62 9.46
N PRO A 94 -19.97 -15.15 8.29
CA PRO A 94 -19.53 -14.63 6.98
C PRO A 94 -19.86 -13.14 6.79
N ASP A 95 -21.04 -12.68 7.20
CA ASP A 95 -21.47 -11.29 7.10
C ASP A 95 -20.53 -10.34 7.85
N GLN A 96 -20.17 -10.71 9.08
CA GLN A 96 -19.22 -9.90 9.87
C GLN A 96 -17.85 -9.82 9.19
N LEU A 97 -17.41 -10.91 8.56
CA LEU A 97 -16.14 -10.94 7.85
C LEU A 97 -16.20 -10.07 6.58
N LEU A 98 -17.31 -10.11 5.85
CA LEU A 98 -17.52 -9.29 4.66
C LEU A 98 -17.51 -7.79 5.03
N ASP A 99 -18.30 -7.36 6.02
CA ASP A 99 -18.33 -5.96 6.49
C ASP A 99 -16.96 -5.48 6.95
N CYS A 100 -16.25 -6.30 7.73
CA CYS A 100 -14.90 -6.01 8.19
C CYS A 100 -13.91 -5.87 7.02
N TYR A 101 -14.02 -6.74 6.01
CA TYR A 101 -13.18 -6.71 4.82
C TYR A 101 -13.48 -5.50 3.91
N GLU A 102 -14.74 -5.13 3.75
CA GLU A 102 -15.14 -3.94 2.99
C GLU A 102 -14.64 -2.65 3.64
N LYS A 103 -14.73 -2.54 4.96
CA LYS A 103 -14.14 -1.41 5.72
C LYS A 103 -12.64 -1.33 5.50
N LYS A 104 -11.94 -2.48 5.52
CA LYS A 104 -10.52 -2.52 5.20
C LYS A 104 -10.25 -2.05 3.78
N ARG A 105 -10.97 -2.56 2.79
CA ARG A 105 -10.81 -2.19 1.38
C ARG A 105 -11.03 -0.69 1.14
N ARG A 106 -12.01 -0.09 1.85
CA ARG A 106 -12.25 1.35 1.78
C ARG A 106 -11.09 2.14 2.38
N ASN A 107 -10.56 1.71 3.52
CA ASN A 107 -9.39 2.33 4.13
C ASN A 107 -8.15 2.22 3.24
N ASP A 108 -7.89 1.06 2.65
CA ASP A 108 -6.76 0.82 1.74
C ASP A 108 -6.80 1.75 0.52
N ARG A 109 -8.01 2.04 -0.02
CA ARG A 109 -8.18 3.02 -1.10
C ARG A 109 -7.82 4.44 -0.64
N ILE A 110 -8.30 4.87 0.52
CA ILE A 110 -7.99 6.20 1.07
C ILE A 110 -6.48 6.36 1.25
N VAL A 111 -5.83 5.37 1.88
CA VAL A 111 -4.38 5.36 2.09
C VAL A 111 -3.63 5.44 0.76
N SER A 112 -4.10 4.71 -0.26
CA SER A 112 -3.50 4.75 -1.59
C SER A 112 -3.63 6.12 -2.26
N TYR A 113 -4.80 6.75 -2.21
CA TYR A 113 -5.00 8.10 -2.77
C TYR A 113 -4.11 9.13 -2.06
N VAL A 114 -4.10 9.12 -0.72
CA VAL A 114 -3.26 10.05 0.06
C VAL A 114 -1.78 9.79 -0.23
N GLY A 115 -1.35 8.53 -0.27
CA GLY A 115 0.03 8.17 -0.60
C GLY A 115 0.44 8.64 -1.98
N THR A 116 -0.39 8.38 -3.00
CA THR A 116 -0.11 8.84 -4.38
C THR A 116 -0.03 10.37 -4.45
N SER A 117 -0.95 11.09 -3.79
CA SER A 117 -0.94 12.55 -3.77
C SER A 117 0.30 13.12 -3.08
N ALA A 118 0.79 12.47 -2.02
CA ALA A 118 2.00 12.90 -1.32
C ALA A 118 3.28 12.76 -2.16
N PHE A 119 3.28 11.89 -3.18
CA PHE A 119 4.41 11.76 -4.11
C PHE A 119 4.47 12.90 -5.14
N LEU A 120 3.33 13.50 -5.50
CA LEU A 120 3.29 14.54 -6.54
C LEU A 120 4.25 15.72 -6.31
N PRO A 121 4.34 16.33 -5.12
CA PRO A 121 5.27 17.43 -4.88
C PRO A 121 6.73 17.05 -5.12
N VAL A 122 7.12 15.84 -4.69
CA VAL A 122 8.49 15.34 -4.85
C VAL A 122 8.83 15.05 -6.31
N TRP A 123 7.83 14.75 -7.14
CA TRP A 123 8.00 14.53 -8.57
C TRP A 123 8.09 15.83 -9.36
N ILE A 124 7.19 16.77 -9.04
CA ILE A 124 7.09 18.02 -9.77
C ILE A 124 8.25 18.95 -9.41
N TYR A 125 8.67 18.96 -8.15
CA TYR A 125 9.68 19.90 -7.66
C TYR A 125 11.02 19.83 -8.42
N PRO A 126 11.66 18.67 -8.63
CA PRO A 126 12.86 18.57 -9.44
C PRO A 126 12.68 19.01 -10.89
N LEU A 127 11.48 18.76 -11.48
CA LEU A 127 11.16 19.16 -12.85
C LEU A 127 11.05 20.67 -12.98
N VAL A 128 10.51 21.34 -11.97
CA VAL A 128 10.40 22.81 -11.94
C VAL A 128 11.77 23.46 -11.67
N LYS A 129 12.60 22.82 -10.85
CA LYS A 129 13.93 23.34 -10.48
C LYS A 129 14.98 23.15 -11.57
N SER A 130 14.87 22.09 -12.37
CA SER A 130 15.82 21.81 -13.45
C SER A 130 15.41 22.51 -14.74
N ASP A 131 16.35 23.25 -15.35
CA ASP A 131 16.20 23.58 -16.75
C ASP A 131 15.93 22.28 -17.55
N LEU A 132 14.84 22.23 -18.29
CA LEU A 132 14.36 21.06 -19.03
C LEU A 132 15.41 20.42 -19.98
N ARG A 133 16.53 21.10 -20.21
CA ARG A 133 17.66 20.62 -21.03
C ARG A 133 18.57 19.61 -20.31
N ALA A 134 18.46 19.47 -18.98
CA ALA A 134 19.29 18.58 -18.17
C ALA A 134 18.52 17.31 -17.70
N LEU A 135 17.59 16.79 -18.49
CA LEU A 135 17.02 15.46 -18.30
C LEU A 135 18.11 14.39 -18.45
N SER A 136 18.99 14.35 -17.45
CA SER A 136 20.07 13.36 -17.38
C SER A 136 19.47 11.98 -17.10
N ILE A 137 20.19 10.94 -17.51
CA ILE A 137 19.89 9.53 -17.21
C ILE A 137 19.54 9.33 -15.73
N SER A 138 20.12 10.13 -14.84
CA SER A 138 19.82 10.13 -13.40
C SER A 138 18.37 10.42 -13.06
N TYR A 139 17.67 11.30 -13.80
CA TYR A 139 16.24 11.57 -13.60
C TYR A 139 15.38 10.39 -14.00
N VAL A 140 15.73 9.70 -15.09
CA VAL A 140 15.02 8.50 -15.54
C VAL A 140 15.14 7.39 -14.49
N ILE A 141 16.32 7.23 -13.89
CA ILE A 141 16.55 6.25 -12.82
C ILE A 141 15.72 6.61 -11.58
N ILE A 142 15.70 7.87 -11.17
CA ILE A 142 14.90 8.33 -10.02
C ILE A 142 13.42 8.09 -10.28
N LEU A 143 12.93 8.45 -11.48
CA LEU A 143 11.56 8.22 -11.88
C LEU A 143 11.21 6.73 -11.78
N PHE A 144 12.09 5.86 -12.28
CA PHE A 144 11.90 4.42 -12.26
C PHE A 144 11.87 3.86 -10.81
N VAL A 145 12.81 4.29 -9.96
CA VAL A 145 12.87 3.88 -8.55
C VAL A 145 11.62 4.36 -7.79
N MET A 146 11.17 5.60 -8.05
CA MET A 146 9.94 6.15 -7.47
C MET A 146 8.70 5.37 -7.91
N LEU A 147 8.59 5.03 -9.20
CA LEU A 147 7.51 4.18 -9.72
C LEU A 147 7.53 2.81 -9.06
N LEU A 148 8.71 2.26 -8.81
CA LEU A 148 8.90 0.97 -8.18
C LEU A 148 8.48 1.03 -6.70
N ILE A 149 8.87 2.08 -5.96
CA ILE A 149 8.42 2.33 -4.58
C ILE A 149 6.90 2.50 -4.55
N LEU A 150 6.34 3.31 -5.45
CA LEU A 150 4.90 3.51 -5.57
C LEU A 150 4.18 2.20 -5.86
N ALA A 151 4.69 1.39 -6.79
CA ALA A 151 4.13 0.08 -7.13
C ALA A 151 4.17 -0.89 -5.92
N VAL A 152 5.25 -0.86 -5.14
CA VAL A 152 5.38 -1.66 -3.90
C VAL A 152 4.38 -1.18 -2.85
N LEU A 153 4.24 0.14 -2.66
CA LEU A 153 3.27 0.73 -1.73
C LEU A 153 1.83 0.43 -2.14
N LEU A 154 1.49 0.59 -3.43
CA LEU A 154 0.17 0.26 -3.96
C LEU A 154 -0.13 -1.24 -3.82
N ARG A 155 0.88 -2.08 -4.05
CA ARG A 155 0.74 -3.54 -3.90
C ARG A 155 0.62 -3.94 -2.42
N SER A 156 1.34 -3.29 -1.52
CA SER A 156 1.22 -3.52 -0.07
C SER A 156 -0.12 -3.03 0.48
N ALA A 157 -0.65 -1.93 -0.06
CA ALA A 157 -2.00 -1.43 0.24
C ALA A 157 -3.12 -2.29 -0.41
N GLY A 158 -2.77 -3.41 -1.03
CA GLY A 158 -3.75 -4.34 -1.60
C GLY A 158 -4.39 -3.90 -2.91
N MET A 159 -3.91 -2.81 -3.49
CA MET A 159 -4.35 -2.40 -4.82
C MET A 159 -3.63 -3.26 -5.86
N ASN A 160 -4.33 -4.24 -6.39
CA ASN A 160 -3.91 -4.89 -7.62
C ASN A 160 -4.06 -3.86 -8.75
N LEU A 161 -2.93 -3.40 -9.30
CA LEU A 161 -2.87 -2.57 -10.51
C LEU A 161 -3.46 -3.30 -11.74
N SER A 162 -3.61 -4.61 -11.67
CA SER A 162 -4.35 -5.39 -12.63
C SER A 162 -5.78 -5.56 -12.13
N ASN A 163 -6.72 -5.42 -13.04
CA ASN A 163 -8.16 -5.61 -12.87
C ASN A 163 -8.54 -7.05 -12.45
N ARG A 164 -7.67 -7.71 -11.65
CA ARG A 164 -7.95 -9.01 -11.07
C ARG A 164 -9.06 -8.82 -10.05
N ARG A 165 -10.21 -9.40 -10.34
CA ARG A 165 -11.32 -9.59 -9.43
C ARG A 165 -10.76 -9.91 -8.04
N ASP A 166 -11.23 -9.21 -7.03
CA ASP A 166 -10.84 -9.48 -5.64
C ASP A 166 -11.54 -10.78 -5.22
N VAL A 167 -10.89 -11.91 -5.55
CA VAL A 167 -11.42 -13.26 -5.34
C VAL A 167 -11.89 -13.47 -3.89
N ILE A 168 -11.24 -12.79 -2.92
CA ILE A 168 -11.68 -12.90 -1.52
C ILE A 168 -13.04 -12.22 -1.34
N HIS A 169 -13.21 -11.01 -1.89
CA HIS A 169 -14.47 -10.27 -1.80
C HIS A 169 -15.60 -10.99 -2.53
N GLU A 170 -15.34 -11.46 -3.75
CA GLU A 170 -16.31 -12.20 -4.56
C GLU A 170 -16.78 -13.47 -3.84
N LYS A 171 -15.86 -14.25 -3.29
CA LYS A 171 -16.18 -15.47 -2.55
C LYS A 171 -16.85 -15.21 -1.19
N LEU A 172 -16.55 -14.09 -0.54
CA LEU A 172 -17.27 -13.70 0.67
C LEU A 172 -18.72 -13.28 0.36
N GLN A 173 -18.94 -12.57 -0.75
CA GLN A 173 -20.30 -12.22 -1.19
C GLN A 173 -21.11 -13.48 -1.53
N GLU A 174 -20.55 -14.40 -2.32
CA GLU A 174 -21.20 -15.68 -2.64
C GLU A 174 -21.57 -16.46 -1.37
N LEU A 175 -20.69 -16.43 -0.35
CA LEU A 175 -20.93 -17.16 0.90
C LEU A 175 -22.07 -16.55 1.73
N VAL A 176 -22.23 -15.23 1.69
CA VAL A 176 -23.31 -14.48 2.35
C VAL A 176 -24.62 -14.66 1.61
N GLU A 177 -24.62 -14.64 0.26
CA GLU A 177 -25.82 -14.84 -0.56
C GLU A 177 -26.42 -16.25 -0.44
N GLN A 178 -25.65 -17.22 0.06
CA GLN A 178 -26.09 -18.60 0.33
C GLN A 178 -26.71 -18.77 1.73
N GLU A 179 -26.78 -17.72 2.54
CA GLU A 179 -27.40 -17.70 3.86
C GLU A 179 -28.87 -17.42 3.80
#